data_8d610bb9c022c50dfe001b9f93f74d46
#
_entry.id   8d610bb9c022c50dfe001b9f93f74d46
#
_cell.length_a   1.000
_cell.length_b   1.000
_cell.length_c   1.000
_cell.angle_alpha   90.00
_cell.angle_beta   90.00
_cell.angle_gamma   90.00
#
_symmetry.space_group_name_H-M   'P 1'
#
loop_
_entity.id
_entity.type
_entity.pdbx_description
1 polymer ?
#
loop_
_entity_poly.entity_id
_entity_poly.type
_entity_poly.pdbx_seq_one_letter_code
_entity_poly.pdbx_strand_id
1 'polypeptide(L)'
;MKRLETNIGSWQAFPCDAPCPLWLRICLTLPLAIALASTVACAKGTSANAANAAPNSELKSQSTAATPAPETAPSAAAAPDNAPLPHIDAKRAFQYTREVTAFGERYMGNENHKKLERYIIDHLKGDQVEDDAFTADTVEGKFPVRNIIAKFPGTKDGIIVILGHYDTNYPLRNTGYVGANDGGSSTAILLEYANQLRGGAAGKKRDGYSVWLVWTDGEEAVKTWSATDGLYGTHHLAEKWEKDGTLKKIKALMVMDMIGDADLDILRDTNSAPWLLDLIYAAAERLGYQSHFNAYEADIQDDHIPFVKRGVPSADVIDLDYGYHNVFHHTPQDTMDKLSPKSLEIVGDTTLETIHLLDQR
;
A
#
# COMPACT_ATOMS: atom_id res chain seq x y z
N MET A 1 2.90 24.31 -62.70
CA MET A 1 4.23 24.96 -62.70
C MET A 1 4.23 26.11 -61.72
N LYS A 2 4.85 25.93 -60.56
CA LYS A 2 5.48 26.96 -59.73
C LYS A 2 6.27 26.20 -58.66
N ARG A 3 7.57 26.31 -58.75
CA ARG A 3 8.55 25.79 -57.78
C ARG A 3 8.46 26.61 -56.49
N LEU A 4 8.56 25.97 -55.35
CA LEU A 4 8.86 26.59 -54.06
C LEU A 4 10.24 26.12 -53.64
N GLU A 5 11.11 27.11 -53.46
CA GLU A 5 12.50 26.96 -53.09
C GLU A 5 12.66 26.68 -51.61
N THR A 6 13.53 25.75 -51.28
CA THR A 6 13.97 25.40 -49.92
C THR A 6 15.01 26.39 -49.43
N ASN A 7 14.77 27.01 -48.29
CA ASN A 7 15.73 27.87 -47.61
C ASN A 7 16.40 27.11 -46.48
N ILE A 8 17.68 26.82 -46.66
CA ILE A 8 18.53 26.16 -45.66
C ILE A 8 19.23 27.25 -44.85
N GLY A 9 18.81 27.45 -43.61
CA GLY A 9 19.46 28.36 -42.66
C GLY A 9 20.66 27.70 -41.98
N SER A 10 21.80 28.38 -42.12
CA SER A 10 23.10 28.01 -41.63
C SER A 10 23.19 28.03 -40.10
N TRP A 11 23.80 26.99 -39.52
CA TRP A 11 24.22 26.93 -38.10
C TRP A 11 25.55 27.65 -37.96
N GLN A 12 25.58 28.72 -37.19
CA GLN A 12 26.82 29.34 -36.71
C GLN A 12 27.23 28.74 -35.36
N ALA A 13 28.43 28.20 -35.29
CA ALA A 13 29.10 27.74 -34.09
C ALA A 13 29.62 28.95 -33.30
N PHE A 14 29.36 28.97 -31.99
CA PHE A 14 30.02 29.89 -31.03
C PHE A 14 31.16 29.18 -30.34
N PRO A 15 32.29 29.86 -30.15
CA PRO A 15 33.45 29.29 -29.49
C PRO A 15 33.36 29.36 -27.96
N CYS A 16 33.80 28.30 -27.29
CA CYS A 16 34.06 28.25 -25.85
C CYS A 16 35.39 28.95 -25.55
N ASP A 17 35.29 30.04 -24.80
CA ASP A 17 36.46 30.60 -24.08
C ASP A 17 35.98 31.28 -22.79
N ALA A 18 36.18 30.62 -21.64
CA ALA A 18 36.34 31.27 -20.34
C ALA A 18 37.00 30.31 -19.35
N PRO A 19 37.98 30.78 -18.55
CA PRO A 19 38.90 29.93 -17.81
C PRO A 19 38.41 29.50 -16.43
N CYS A 20 38.78 28.27 -16.02
CA CYS A 20 38.65 27.76 -14.67
C CYS A 20 39.55 28.50 -13.67
N PRO A 21 39.08 28.88 -12.50
CA PRO A 21 39.96 29.24 -11.39
C PRO A 21 40.36 28.02 -10.57
N LEU A 22 41.65 27.89 -10.46
CA LEU A 22 42.43 26.97 -9.64
C LEU A 22 42.41 27.47 -8.17
N TRP A 23 41.82 26.71 -7.23
CA TRP A 23 42.08 26.92 -5.79
C TRP A 23 42.38 25.59 -5.10
N LEU A 24 43.64 25.46 -4.87
CA LEU A 24 44.42 25.11 -3.69
C LEU A 24 44.13 23.75 -3.01
N ARG A 25 45.04 22.83 -3.31
CA ARG A 25 45.35 21.66 -2.48
C ARG A 25 45.99 22.11 -1.18
N ILE A 26 45.45 21.73 -0.04
CA ILE A 26 46.17 21.69 1.23
C ILE A 26 46.16 20.24 1.71
N CYS A 27 47.32 19.60 1.57
CA CYS A 27 47.70 18.41 2.32
C CYS A 27 48.08 18.84 3.73
N LEU A 28 47.49 18.23 4.75
CA LEU A 28 48.08 18.24 6.09
C LEU A 28 48.00 16.83 6.67
N THR A 29 49.19 16.37 6.96
CA THR A 29 49.64 15.09 7.47
C THR A 29 49.26 14.89 8.94
N LEU A 30 49.01 13.64 9.29
CA LEU A 30 48.92 13.10 10.67
C LEU A 30 50.20 13.41 11.50
N PRO A 31 50.06 13.35 12.84
CA PRO A 31 50.67 12.19 13.46
C PRO A 31 49.80 11.45 14.52
N LEU A 32 50.09 10.19 14.54
CA LEU A 32 49.75 9.13 15.45
C LEU A 32 50.32 9.42 16.85
N ALA A 33 49.54 9.30 17.88
CA ALA A 33 50.06 9.12 19.24
C ALA A 33 49.29 8.02 20.00
N ILE A 34 49.99 6.98 20.27
CA ILE A 34 49.66 5.84 21.12
C ILE A 34 49.88 6.22 22.59
N ALA A 35 48.95 5.92 23.47
CA ALA A 35 49.27 5.73 24.89
C ALA A 35 48.40 4.65 25.49
N LEU A 36 49.05 3.56 25.90
CA LEU A 36 48.55 2.49 26.77
C LEU A 36 48.51 2.96 28.25
N ALA A 37 47.61 2.39 29.02
CA ALA A 37 47.81 1.74 30.32
C ALA A 37 46.45 1.65 31.01
N SER A 38 45.91 0.46 31.17
CA SER A 38 46.01 -0.44 32.38
C SER A 38 45.57 0.20 33.68
N THR A 39 44.52 -0.33 34.32
CA THR A 39 44.66 -1.24 35.44
C THR A 39 43.31 -1.76 35.94
N VAL A 40 43.35 -3.03 36.29
CA VAL A 40 42.39 -3.87 36.99
C VAL A 40 42.25 -3.45 38.43
N ALA A 41 41.06 -3.52 39.02
CA ALA A 41 40.88 -3.84 40.41
C ALA A 41 39.56 -4.59 40.65
N CYS A 42 39.71 -5.85 41.05
CA CYS A 42 38.68 -6.66 41.70
C CYS A 42 38.51 -6.21 43.15
N ALA A 43 37.26 -6.22 43.63
CA ALA A 43 36.99 -6.44 45.06
C ALA A 43 35.74 -7.29 45.23
N LYS A 44 35.95 -8.41 45.90
CA LYS A 44 34.94 -9.35 46.46
C LYS A 44 34.42 -8.83 47.82
N GLY A 45 33.18 -9.26 48.13
CA GLY A 45 32.64 -9.16 49.49
C GLY A 45 31.18 -9.58 49.45
N THR A 46 30.85 -10.78 49.58
CA THR A 46 30.36 -11.71 50.60
C THR A 46 29.22 -11.18 51.49
N SER A 47 28.07 -11.84 51.30
CA SER A 47 27.30 -12.65 52.29
C SER A 47 26.47 -11.95 53.39
N ALA A 48 25.18 -12.16 53.49
CA ALA A 48 24.49 -13.11 54.32
C ALA A 48 23.01 -12.75 54.57
N ASN A 49 22.16 -13.73 54.37
CA ASN A 49 21.06 -14.26 55.20
C ASN A 49 20.14 -13.33 56.01
N ALA A 50 18.82 -13.46 55.84
CA ALA A 50 17.91 -14.29 56.64
C ALA A 50 16.44 -13.93 56.32
N ALA A 51 15.70 -14.90 55.92
CA ALA A 51 14.45 -15.47 56.37
C ALA A 51 13.49 -14.61 57.23
N ASN A 52 12.21 -14.51 56.79
CA ASN A 52 11.05 -15.05 57.49
C ASN A 52 9.74 -14.83 56.70
N ALA A 53 9.09 -15.94 56.41
CA ALA A 53 7.74 -16.40 56.77
C ALA A 53 6.53 -15.53 56.36
N ALA A 54 5.67 -16.19 55.59
CA ALA A 54 4.28 -15.90 55.22
C ALA A 54 3.33 -15.89 56.45
N PRO A 55 2.01 -15.54 56.36
CA PRO A 55 1.08 -16.34 55.57
C PRO A 55 -0.11 -15.58 54.89
N ASN A 56 -0.67 -16.28 53.92
CA ASN A 56 -2.06 -16.40 53.47
C ASN A 56 -3.07 -15.26 53.62
N SER A 57 -3.67 -14.84 52.50
CA SER A 57 -5.13 -14.91 52.39
C SER A 57 -5.56 -15.02 50.93
N GLU A 58 -6.33 -16.03 50.65
CA GLU A 58 -7.04 -16.31 49.39
C GLU A 58 -8.02 -15.19 49.06
N LEU A 59 -8.04 -14.77 47.81
CA LEU A 59 -9.28 -14.31 47.17
C LEU A 59 -9.36 -14.88 45.78
N LYS A 60 -10.20 -15.90 45.63
CA LYS A 60 -10.67 -16.43 44.38
C LYS A 60 -11.51 -15.37 43.69
N SER A 61 -11.11 -14.94 42.50
CA SER A 61 -12.00 -14.39 41.50
C SER A 61 -11.78 -15.14 40.19
N GLN A 62 -12.66 -16.08 39.94
CA GLN A 62 -12.77 -16.74 38.64
C GLN A 62 -13.42 -15.76 37.68
N SER A 63 -12.65 -15.20 36.75
CA SER A 63 -13.16 -14.66 35.52
C SER A 63 -12.86 -15.68 34.45
N THR A 64 -13.88 -16.44 34.06
CA THR A 64 -13.85 -17.28 32.86
C THR A 64 -13.98 -16.39 31.64
N ALA A 65 -12.86 -15.92 31.11
CA ALA A 65 -12.80 -15.47 29.73
C ALA A 65 -12.90 -16.71 28.86
N ALA A 66 -14.01 -16.81 28.12
CA ALA A 66 -14.17 -17.82 27.09
C ALA A 66 -13.12 -17.55 26.00
N THR A 67 -12.15 -18.44 25.88
CA THR A 67 -11.25 -18.54 24.74
C THR A 67 -12.13 -18.78 23.49
N PRO A 68 -12.09 -17.97 22.44
CA PRO A 68 -12.75 -18.32 21.18
C PRO A 68 -12.13 -19.62 20.68
N ALA A 69 -12.99 -20.55 20.30
CA ALA A 69 -12.58 -21.80 19.68
C ALA A 69 -11.70 -21.48 18.44
N PRO A 70 -10.63 -22.23 18.18
CA PRO A 70 -9.87 -22.05 16.95
C PRO A 70 -10.79 -22.28 15.76
N GLU A 71 -10.95 -21.26 14.95
CA GLU A 71 -11.64 -21.35 13.66
C GLU A 71 -10.87 -22.39 12.84
N THR A 72 -11.52 -23.52 12.58
CA THR A 72 -10.91 -24.60 11.78
C THR A 72 -10.62 -24.05 10.41
N ALA A 73 -9.33 -24.00 10.05
CA ALA A 73 -8.90 -23.68 8.71
C ALA A 73 -9.70 -24.53 7.71
N PRO A 74 -10.32 -23.92 6.69
CA PRO A 74 -11.04 -24.68 5.68
C PRO A 74 -10.06 -25.58 4.95
N SER A 75 -10.40 -26.86 4.87
CA SER A 75 -9.64 -27.90 4.18
C SER A 75 -9.32 -27.46 2.75
N ALA A 76 -8.04 -27.29 2.47
CA ALA A 76 -7.55 -27.03 1.12
C ALA A 76 -7.61 -28.35 0.32
N ALA A 77 -8.71 -28.59 -0.38
CA ALA A 77 -8.78 -29.45 -1.56
C ALA A 77 -10.15 -29.26 -2.23
N ALA A 78 -10.38 -28.09 -2.81
CA ALA A 78 -11.35 -27.98 -3.88
C ALA A 78 -10.81 -28.70 -5.10
N ALA A 79 -11.68 -29.42 -5.85
CA ALA A 79 -11.34 -30.00 -7.14
C ALA A 79 -10.68 -28.93 -8.05
N PRO A 80 -9.75 -29.30 -8.95
CA PRO A 80 -9.12 -28.33 -9.81
C PRO A 80 -10.18 -27.56 -10.58
N ASP A 81 -10.25 -26.27 -10.31
CA ASP A 81 -11.09 -25.36 -11.05
C ASP A 81 -10.51 -25.18 -12.45
N ASN A 82 -11.31 -25.53 -13.48
CA ASN A 82 -10.91 -25.41 -14.88
C ASN A 82 -11.34 -24.06 -15.50
N ALA A 83 -11.75 -23.09 -14.67
CA ALA A 83 -12.07 -21.74 -15.17
C ALA A 83 -10.81 -21.11 -15.80
N PRO A 84 -10.95 -20.34 -16.87
CA PRO A 84 -9.84 -19.57 -17.41
C PRO A 84 -9.27 -18.67 -16.32
N LEU A 85 -7.93 -18.68 -16.18
CA LEU A 85 -7.25 -17.79 -15.24
C LEU A 85 -7.51 -16.33 -15.64
N PRO A 86 -7.78 -15.45 -14.69
CA PRO A 86 -8.05 -14.04 -14.97
C PRO A 86 -6.75 -13.32 -15.37
N HIS A 87 -6.90 -12.33 -16.26
CA HIS A 87 -5.79 -11.47 -16.65
C HIS A 87 -6.27 -10.01 -16.75
N ILE A 88 -5.49 -9.11 -16.15
CA ILE A 88 -5.68 -7.67 -16.32
C ILE A 88 -5.03 -7.19 -17.63
N ASP A 89 -5.37 -5.96 -18.07
CA ASP A 89 -4.57 -5.26 -19.06
C ASP A 89 -3.43 -4.49 -18.37
N ALA A 90 -2.29 -5.16 -18.21
CA ALA A 90 -1.12 -4.61 -17.53
C ALA A 90 -0.58 -3.33 -18.20
N LYS A 91 -0.72 -3.22 -19.54
CA LYS A 91 -0.29 -2.00 -20.25
C LYS A 91 -1.20 -0.83 -19.93
N ARG A 92 -2.51 -1.08 -19.79
CA ARG A 92 -3.48 -0.06 -19.40
C ARG A 92 -3.30 0.33 -17.95
N ALA A 93 -3.09 -0.63 -17.02
CA ALA A 93 -2.78 -0.34 -15.63
C ALA A 93 -1.50 0.52 -15.51
N PHE A 94 -0.45 0.18 -16.22
CA PHE A 94 0.79 0.97 -16.25
C PHE A 94 0.61 2.36 -16.89
N GLN A 95 -0.28 2.50 -17.89
CA GLN A 95 -0.64 3.79 -18.46
C GLN A 95 -1.40 4.64 -17.43
N TYR A 96 -2.34 4.07 -16.67
CA TYR A 96 -2.99 4.76 -15.56
C TYR A 96 -1.99 5.24 -14.50
N THR A 97 -1.02 4.39 -14.13
CA THR A 97 0.05 4.80 -13.19
C THR A 97 0.80 6.03 -13.73
N ARG A 98 1.13 6.05 -15.02
CA ARG A 98 1.78 7.18 -15.67
C ARG A 98 0.91 8.45 -15.65
N GLU A 99 -0.38 8.32 -15.88
CA GLU A 99 -1.33 9.44 -15.89
C GLU A 99 -1.53 9.99 -14.47
N VAL A 100 -1.64 9.11 -13.46
CA VAL A 100 -1.71 9.49 -12.04
C VAL A 100 -0.43 10.23 -11.60
N THR A 101 0.72 9.68 -11.93
CA THR A 101 2.03 10.27 -11.61
C THR A 101 2.22 11.64 -12.27
N ALA A 102 1.66 11.85 -13.47
CA ALA A 102 1.75 13.11 -14.20
C ALA A 102 1.02 14.29 -13.51
N PHE A 103 0.15 14.03 -12.53
CA PHE A 103 -0.41 15.10 -11.69
C PHE A 103 0.65 15.72 -10.77
N GLY A 104 1.77 15.04 -10.53
CA GLY A 104 2.81 15.46 -9.60
C GLY A 104 2.42 15.18 -8.14
N GLU A 105 2.86 16.04 -7.22
CA GLU A 105 2.55 15.92 -5.79
C GLU A 105 1.04 15.99 -5.55
N ARG A 106 0.49 15.03 -4.81
CA ARG A 106 -0.95 14.83 -4.59
C ARG A 106 -1.31 14.75 -3.10
N TYR A 107 -0.55 15.43 -2.25
CA TYR A 107 -0.81 15.44 -0.80
C TYR A 107 -2.15 16.08 -0.45
N MET A 108 -2.74 15.70 0.67
CA MET A 108 -4.01 16.24 1.16
C MET A 108 -4.06 17.77 1.08
N GLY A 109 -5.14 18.31 0.50
CA GLY A 109 -5.34 19.76 0.34
C GLY A 109 -4.66 20.39 -0.88
N ASN A 110 -3.85 19.65 -1.65
CA ASN A 110 -3.21 20.12 -2.88
C ASN A 110 -4.22 20.22 -4.04
N GLU A 111 -4.00 21.13 -4.97
CA GLU A 111 -4.86 21.27 -6.16
C GLU A 111 -4.69 20.09 -7.14
N ASN A 112 -3.51 19.46 -7.20
CA ASN A 112 -3.32 18.26 -8.02
C ASN A 112 -4.04 17.05 -7.41
N HIS A 113 -4.11 16.95 -6.09
CA HIS A 113 -4.93 15.97 -5.39
C HIS A 113 -6.40 16.06 -5.83
N LYS A 114 -7.00 17.26 -5.82
CA LYS A 114 -8.37 17.49 -6.32
C LYS A 114 -8.54 17.19 -7.81
N LYS A 115 -7.49 17.36 -8.62
CA LYS A 115 -7.53 16.97 -10.04
C LYS A 115 -7.54 15.45 -10.18
N LEU A 116 -6.76 14.74 -9.35
CA LEU A 116 -6.75 13.28 -9.32
C LEU A 116 -8.10 12.73 -8.85
N GLU A 117 -8.71 13.29 -7.81
CA GLU A 117 -10.08 12.91 -7.40
C GLU A 117 -11.05 12.96 -8.60
N ARG A 118 -11.04 14.07 -9.35
CA ARG A 118 -11.88 14.22 -10.55
C ARG A 118 -11.54 13.20 -11.62
N TYR A 119 -10.26 12.92 -11.83
CA TYR A 119 -9.80 11.92 -12.78
C TYR A 119 -10.33 10.53 -12.43
N ILE A 120 -10.24 10.12 -11.15
CA ILE A 120 -10.79 8.84 -10.67
C ILE A 120 -12.31 8.80 -10.90
N ILE A 121 -13.05 9.83 -10.45
CA ILE A 121 -14.51 9.91 -10.61
C ILE A 121 -14.91 9.90 -12.09
N ASP A 122 -14.15 10.56 -12.95
CA ASP A 122 -14.43 10.57 -14.40
C ASP A 122 -14.27 9.19 -15.04
N HIS A 123 -13.32 8.37 -14.56
CA HIS A 123 -13.16 6.98 -14.99
C HIS A 123 -14.26 6.05 -14.47
N LEU A 124 -14.96 6.44 -13.42
CA LEU A 124 -16.06 5.68 -12.81
C LEU A 124 -17.45 6.13 -13.31
N LYS A 125 -17.52 6.97 -14.35
CA LYS A 125 -18.81 7.40 -14.92
C LYS A 125 -19.64 6.22 -15.41
N GLY A 126 -20.83 6.11 -14.87
CA GLY A 126 -21.76 5.01 -15.14
C GLY A 126 -21.73 3.87 -14.14
N ASP A 127 -20.77 3.84 -13.23
CA ASP A 127 -20.71 2.92 -12.11
C ASP A 127 -21.50 3.45 -10.91
N GLN A 128 -21.79 2.57 -9.96
CA GLN A 128 -22.35 2.98 -8.67
C GLN A 128 -21.22 3.50 -7.78
N VAL A 129 -21.11 4.82 -7.63
CA VAL A 129 -20.06 5.47 -6.84
C VAL A 129 -20.68 6.09 -5.58
N GLU A 130 -20.05 5.86 -4.43
CA GLU A 130 -20.31 6.56 -3.18
C GLU A 130 -19.13 7.54 -2.95
N ASP A 131 -19.47 8.77 -2.59
CA ASP A 131 -18.55 9.84 -2.23
C ASP A 131 -18.53 9.98 -0.69
N ASP A 132 -17.42 9.62 -0.06
CA ASP A 132 -17.24 9.68 1.40
C ASP A 132 -16.31 10.83 1.77
N ALA A 133 -16.81 12.06 1.64
CA ALA A 133 -16.06 13.27 1.93
C ALA A 133 -16.28 13.75 3.37
N PHE A 134 -15.19 14.05 4.06
CA PHE A 134 -15.20 14.57 5.43
C PHE A 134 -14.03 15.54 5.69
N THR A 135 -13.94 16.04 6.91
CA THR A 135 -12.79 16.85 7.35
C THR A 135 -12.05 16.11 8.43
N ALA A 136 -10.79 15.75 8.18
CA ALA A 136 -9.91 15.17 9.17
C ALA A 136 -9.32 16.23 10.10
N ASP A 137 -9.32 15.95 11.40
CA ASP A 137 -8.55 16.68 12.39
C ASP A 137 -7.16 16.05 12.50
N THR A 138 -6.15 16.74 11.98
CA THR A 138 -4.77 16.24 11.95
C THR A 138 -3.87 17.06 12.89
N VAL A 139 -2.65 16.60 13.10
CA VAL A 139 -1.65 17.32 13.94
C VAL A 139 -1.22 18.67 13.34
N GLU A 140 -1.43 18.90 12.04
CA GLU A 140 -1.15 20.16 11.34
C GLU A 140 -2.42 20.99 11.05
N GLY A 141 -3.59 20.57 11.57
CA GLY A 141 -4.87 21.27 11.40
C GLY A 141 -5.93 20.43 10.69
N LYS A 142 -6.90 21.12 10.08
CA LYS A 142 -8.04 20.48 9.42
C LYS A 142 -7.77 20.33 7.93
N PHE A 143 -7.93 19.10 7.42
CA PHE A 143 -7.79 18.80 6.00
C PHE A 143 -9.08 18.20 5.44
N PRO A 144 -9.46 18.58 4.21
CA PRO A 144 -10.50 17.85 3.48
C PRO A 144 -9.95 16.50 3.08
N VAL A 145 -10.70 15.44 3.30
CA VAL A 145 -10.39 14.05 2.96
C VAL A 145 -11.58 13.47 2.21
N ARG A 146 -11.32 12.63 1.23
CA ARG A 146 -12.36 12.02 0.40
C ARG A 146 -12.02 10.58 0.02
N ASN A 147 -12.71 9.61 0.58
CA ASN A 147 -12.67 8.26 0.04
C ASN A 147 -13.67 8.14 -1.12
N ILE A 148 -13.26 7.49 -2.21
CA ILE A 148 -14.08 7.24 -3.39
C ILE A 148 -14.36 5.75 -3.45
N ILE A 149 -15.65 5.34 -3.46
CA ILE A 149 -16.04 3.94 -3.36
C ILE A 149 -16.87 3.55 -4.58
N ALA A 150 -16.32 2.70 -5.46
CA ALA A 150 -17.04 2.14 -6.59
C ALA A 150 -17.57 0.74 -6.23
N LYS A 151 -18.88 0.50 -6.47
CA LYS A 151 -19.57 -0.71 -6.04
C LYS A 151 -20.00 -1.54 -7.24
N PHE A 152 -19.52 -2.78 -7.31
CA PHE A 152 -19.85 -3.75 -8.34
C PHE A 152 -20.71 -4.86 -7.72
N PRO A 153 -22.05 -4.85 -7.94
CA PRO A 153 -22.96 -5.76 -7.27
C PRO A 153 -22.74 -7.22 -7.66
N GLY A 154 -22.80 -8.11 -6.67
CA GLY A 154 -22.77 -9.56 -6.83
C GLY A 154 -24.10 -10.23 -6.55
N THR A 155 -24.20 -11.54 -6.83
CA THR A 155 -25.36 -12.39 -6.57
C THR A 155 -25.33 -13.00 -5.17
N LYS A 156 -24.14 -13.16 -4.57
CA LYS A 156 -23.95 -13.65 -3.20
C LYS A 156 -24.09 -12.55 -2.16
N ASP A 157 -24.57 -12.91 -0.97
CA ASP A 157 -24.62 -12.00 0.17
C ASP A 157 -23.22 -11.85 0.80
N GLY A 158 -22.68 -10.64 0.70
CA GLY A 158 -21.37 -10.28 1.21
C GLY A 158 -20.62 -9.35 0.27
N ILE A 159 -19.51 -8.83 0.77
CA ILE A 159 -18.68 -7.82 0.11
C ILE A 159 -17.22 -8.26 0.18
N ILE A 160 -16.52 -8.20 -0.95
CA ILE A 160 -15.08 -8.20 -1.03
C ILE A 160 -14.67 -6.74 -1.25
N VAL A 161 -13.78 -6.22 -0.41
CA VAL A 161 -13.24 -4.86 -0.53
C VAL A 161 -11.82 -4.94 -1.05
N ILE A 162 -11.50 -4.12 -2.05
CA ILE A 162 -10.12 -3.88 -2.50
C ILE A 162 -9.90 -2.39 -2.38
N LEU A 163 -8.88 -2.02 -1.64
CA LEU A 163 -8.58 -0.61 -1.44
C LEU A 163 -7.09 -0.30 -1.66
N GLY A 164 -6.79 0.98 -1.82
CA GLY A 164 -5.46 1.54 -1.88
C GLY A 164 -5.55 3.05 -1.89
N HIS A 165 -4.53 3.70 -1.35
CA HIS A 165 -4.50 5.14 -1.23
C HIS A 165 -4.13 5.84 -2.54
N TYR A 166 -4.45 7.13 -2.63
CA TYR A 166 -4.14 7.94 -3.81
C TYR A 166 -3.41 9.25 -3.48
N ASP A 167 -3.32 9.61 -2.21
CA ASP A 167 -2.56 10.77 -1.75
C ASP A 167 -1.04 10.50 -1.80
N THR A 168 -0.25 11.54 -1.65
CA THR A 168 1.21 11.46 -1.50
C THR A 168 1.64 12.10 -0.20
N ASN A 169 2.76 11.66 0.31
CA ASN A 169 3.32 12.04 1.59
C ASN A 169 3.42 13.57 1.78
N TYR A 170 2.67 14.11 2.75
CA TYR A 170 2.60 15.54 3.02
C TYR A 170 3.93 16.15 3.50
N PRO A 171 4.75 15.50 4.33
CA PRO A 171 6.10 15.95 4.68
C PRO A 171 7.01 16.16 3.47
N LEU A 172 6.81 15.43 2.38
CA LEU A 172 7.59 15.54 1.15
C LEU A 172 7.07 16.59 0.16
N ARG A 173 6.06 17.39 0.54
CA ARG A 173 5.55 18.48 -0.30
C ARG A 173 6.66 19.45 -0.69
N ASN A 174 6.61 19.95 -1.92
CA ASN A 174 7.57 20.86 -2.54
C ASN A 174 8.98 20.24 -2.76
N THR A 175 9.09 18.92 -2.75
CA THR A 175 10.36 18.19 -3.07
C THR A 175 10.37 17.62 -4.48
N GLY A 176 9.22 17.63 -5.17
CA GLY A 176 9.02 16.93 -6.43
C GLY A 176 8.68 15.44 -6.26
N TYR A 177 8.33 15.01 -5.04
CA TYR A 177 7.87 13.65 -4.77
C TYR A 177 6.56 13.36 -5.48
N VAL A 178 6.54 12.38 -6.35
CA VAL A 178 5.36 12.07 -7.18
C VAL A 178 4.68 10.74 -6.81
N GLY A 179 5.26 9.96 -5.89
CA GLY A 179 4.68 8.72 -5.41
C GLY A 179 4.21 7.83 -6.56
N ALA A 180 5.13 7.36 -7.42
CA ALA A 180 4.75 6.59 -8.60
C ALA A 180 4.33 5.17 -8.21
N ASN A 181 5.03 4.57 -7.27
CA ASN A 181 4.66 3.30 -6.65
C ASN A 181 3.69 3.56 -5.50
N ASP A 182 4.08 4.46 -4.62
CA ASP A 182 3.40 4.83 -3.39
C ASP A 182 2.19 5.75 -3.70
N GLY A 183 0.99 5.21 -3.58
CA GLY A 183 -0.28 5.81 -3.98
C GLY A 183 -0.56 5.80 -5.49
N GLY A 184 0.49 5.78 -6.34
CA GLY A 184 0.32 5.79 -7.80
C GLY A 184 -0.05 4.44 -8.37
N SER A 185 0.65 3.38 -7.96
CA SER A 185 0.39 2.01 -8.43
C SER A 185 -0.95 1.48 -7.93
N SER A 186 -1.29 1.73 -6.67
CA SER A 186 -2.58 1.37 -6.05
C SER A 186 -3.76 2.06 -6.72
N THR A 187 -3.66 3.39 -6.95
CA THR A 187 -4.70 4.13 -7.68
C THR A 187 -4.95 3.53 -9.07
N ALA A 188 -3.90 3.22 -9.79
CA ALA A 188 -3.97 2.73 -11.16
C ALA A 188 -4.55 1.31 -11.26
N ILE A 189 -4.15 0.41 -10.37
CA ILE A 189 -4.64 -0.97 -10.38
C ILE A 189 -6.14 -1.03 -10.07
N LEU A 190 -6.62 -0.18 -9.16
CA LEU A 190 -8.05 -0.07 -8.85
C LEU A 190 -8.86 0.40 -10.06
N LEU A 191 -8.34 1.35 -10.88
CA LEU A 191 -8.97 1.75 -12.15
C LEU A 191 -9.04 0.59 -13.14
N GLU A 192 -7.99 -0.23 -13.17
CA GLU A 192 -7.97 -1.42 -14.01
C GLU A 192 -8.98 -2.48 -13.53
N TYR A 193 -9.07 -2.71 -12.22
CA TYR A 193 -10.09 -3.61 -11.67
C TYR A 193 -11.51 -3.12 -11.99
N ALA A 194 -11.76 -1.82 -11.95
CA ALA A 194 -13.05 -1.27 -12.36
C ALA A 194 -13.39 -1.65 -13.81
N ASN A 195 -12.41 -1.60 -14.74
CA ASN A 195 -12.60 -2.04 -16.12
C ASN A 195 -12.91 -3.54 -16.20
N GLN A 196 -12.18 -4.38 -15.46
CA GLN A 196 -12.41 -5.83 -15.44
C GLN A 196 -13.79 -6.18 -14.89
N LEU A 197 -14.21 -5.52 -13.81
CA LEU A 197 -15.51 -5.78 -13.16
C LEU A 197 -16.70 -5.28 -13.98
N ARG A 198 -16.51 -4.30 -14.89
CA ARG A 198 -17.52 -3.85 -15.86
C ARG A 198 -17.73 -4.82 -17.01
N GLY A 199 -16.80 -5.73 -17.28
CA GLY A 199 -16.80 -6.60 -18.47
C GLY A 199 -18.01 -7.53 -18.63
N GLY A 200 -18.92 -7.56 -17.65
CA GLY A 200 -20.26 -8.16 -17.79
C GLY A 200 -21.23 -7.24 -18.54
N ALA A 201 -22.36 -7.79 -19.00
CA ALA A 201 -23.42 -7.01 -19.62
C ALA A 201 -23.91 -5.89 -18.67
N ALA A 202 -24.06 -4.68 -19.16
CA ALA A 202 -24.48 -3.51 -18.39
C ALA A 202 -25.71 -3.82 -17.52
N GLY A 203 -25.62 -3.55 -16.21
CA GLY A 203 -26.67 -3.82 -15.23
C GLY A 203 -26.78 -5.27 -14.75
N LYS A 204 -25.93 -6.19 -15.20
CA LYS A 204 -25.91 -7.57 -14.72
C LYS A 204 -24.98 -7.66 -13.49
N LYS A 205 -25.49 -8.27 -12.42
CA LYS A 205 -24.67 -8.61 -11.26
C LYS A 205 -23.63 -9.64 -11.65
N ARG A 206 -22.41 -9.51 -11.08
CA ARG A 206 -21.40 -10.57 -11.19
C ARG A 206 -21.86 -11.83 -10.45
N ASP A 207 -21.40 -12.97 -10.89
CA ASP A 207 -21.61 -14.21 -10.15
C ASP A 207 -20.56 -14.28 -9.02
N GLY A 208 -21.02 -14.18 -7.78
CA GLY A 208 -20.18 -14.12 -6.59
C GLY A 208 -20.55 -12.98 -5.64
N TYR A 209 -19.65 -12.62 -4.74
CA TYR A 209 -19.83 -11.50 -3.80
C TYR A 209 -19.81 -10.15 -4.52
N SER A 210 -20.44 -9.14 -3.92
CA SER A 210 -20.21 -7.75 -4.38
C SER A 210 -18.74 -7.38 -4.19
N VAL A 211 -18.16 -6.67 -5.17
CA VAL A 211 -16.79 -6.13 -5.05
C VAL A 211 -16.88 -4.62 -4.92
N TRP A 212 -16.25 -4.08 -3.89
CA TRP A 212 -16.12 -2.65 -3.68
C TRP A 212 -14.67 -2.25 -3.86
N LEU A 213 -14.43 -1.30 -4.75
CA LEU A 213 -13.12 -0.69 -4.96
C LEU A 213 -13.09 0.64 -4.23
N VAL A 214 -12.07 0.87 -3.42
CA VAL A 214 -11.99 2.04 -2.55
C VAL A 214 -10.65 2.73 -2.77
N TRP A 215 -10.70 3.93 -3.31
CA TRP A 215 -9.56 4.85 -3.29
C TRP A 215 -9.60 5.59 -1.98
N THR A 216 -8.68 5.27 -1.08
CA THR A 216 -8.55 5.90 0.24
C THR A 216 -7.72 7.17 0.16
N ASP A 217 -8.03 8.14 1.01
CA ASP A 217 -7.36 9.43 1.07
C ASP A 217 -6.79 9.64 2.47
N GLY A 218 -5.65 10.32 2.53
CA GLY A 218 -4.99 10.62 3.79
C GLY A 218 -4.51 9.35 4.50
N GLU A 219 -4.00 8.40 3.76
CA GLU A 219 -3.22 7.29 4.29
C GLU A 219 -1.96 7.85 4.93
N GLU A 220 -1.29 8.73 4.21
CA GLU A 220 -0.02 9.33 4.56
C GLU A 220 -0.08 10.26 5.77
N ALA A 221 0.95 10.22 6.59
CA ALA A 221 1.10 11.14 7.70
C ALA A 221 1.29 12.58 7.24
N VAL A 222 0.72 13.53 7.98
CA VAL A 222 0.96 14.96 7.69
C VAL A 222 2.21 15.51 8.38
N LYS A 223 2.76 14.78 9.36
CA LYS A 223 3.99 15.15 10.05
C LYS A 223 4.91 13.97 10.30
N THR A 224 4.47 13.00 11.07
CA THR A 224 5.26 11.82 11.42
C THR A 224 4.33 10.65 11.67
N TRP A 225 4.53 9.57 10.93
CA TRP A 225 3.73 8.37 11.06
C TRP A 225 3.56 7.91 12.51
N SER A 226 2.33 7.70 12.90
CA SER A 226 1.96 7.26 14.25
C SER A 226 0.53 6.72 14.28
N ALA A 227 0.10 6.15 15.40
CA ALA A 227 -1.27 5.67 15.57
C ALA A 227 -2.37 6.76 15.39
N THR A 228 -1.99 8.04 15.33
CA THR A 228 -2.90 9.20 15.22
C THR A 228 -2.50 10.18 14.12
N ASP A 229 -1.49 9.87 13.35
CA ASP A 229 -1.03 10.68 12.22
C ASP A 229 -0.73 9.75 11.04
N GLY A 230 -1.70 9.59 10.18
CA GLY A 230 -1.83 8.66 9.08
C GLY A 230 -3.16 7.91 9.11
N LEU A 231 -3.50 7.20 8.06
CA LEU A 231 -4.69 6.36 7.90
C LEU A 231 -6.02 7.10 8.15
N TYR A 232 -6.07 8.41 7.90
CA TYR A 232 -7.24 9.24 8.22
C TYR A 232 -8.50 8.77 7.50
N GLY A 233 -8.38 8.43 6.21
CA GLY A 233 -9.48 7.93 5.39
C GLY A 233 -10.04 6.61 5.87
N THR A 234 -9.18 5.65 6.12
CA THR A 234 -9.59 4.30 6.56
C THR A 234 -10.05 4.26 8.00
N HIS A 235 -9.49 5.06 8.89
CA HIS A 235 -10.03 5.24 10.24
C HIS A 235 -11.48 5.74 10.20
N HIS A 236 -11.75 6.79 9.41
CA HIS A 236 -13.11 7.30 9.22
C HIS A 236 -14.03 6.26 8.62
N LEU A 237 -13.59 5.59 7.55
CA LEU A 237 -14.40 4.62 6.81
C LEU A 237 -14.72 3.38 7.67
N ALA A 238 -13.75 2.87 8.43
CA ALA A 238 -13.96 1.74 9.34
C ALA A 238 -14.98 2.09 10.45
N GLU A 239 -14.90 3.30 11.02
CA GLU A 239 -15.87 3.78 12.01
C GLU A 239 -17.28 3.95 11.40
N LYS A 240 -17.38 4.52 10.21
CA LYS A 240 -18.65 4.67 9.47
C LYS A 240 -19.29 3.32 9.20
N TRP A 241 -18.50 2.38 8.65
CA TRP A 241 -19.00 1.03 8.31
C TRP A 241 -19.30 0.15 9.54
N GLU A 242 -18.67 0.44 10.69
CA GLU A 242 -19.05 -0.17 11.96
C GLU A 242 -20.43 0.30 12.39
N LYS A 243 -20.68 1.62 12.35
CA LYS A 243 -21.95 2.25 12.76
C LYS A 243 -23.13 1.82 11.90
N ASP A 244 -22.94 1.69 10.60
CA ASP A 244 -24.01 1.32 9.67
C ASP A 244 -24.14 -0.20 9.46
N GLY A 245 -23.26 -0.99 10.05
CA GLY A 245 -23.27 -2.46 9.99
C GLY A 245 -22.64 -3.05 8.74
N THR A 246 -22.01 -2.25 7.88
CA THR A 246 -21.34 -2.71 6.65
C THR A 246 -20.19 -3.66 6.95
N LEU A 247 -19.41 -3.43 8.03
CA LEU A 247 -18.28 -4.29 8.42
C LEU A 247 -18.69 -5.76 8.51
N LYS A 248 -19.89 -6.06 9.03
CA LYS A 248 -20.40 -7.44 9.19
C LYS A 248 -20.65 -8.16 7.87
N LYS A 249 -20.73 -7.42 6.76
CA LYS A 249 -20.95 -7.97 5.42
C LYS A 249 -19.63 -8.22 4.68
N ILE A 250 -18.51 -7.67 5.16
CA ILE A 250 -17.22 -7.82 4.51
C ILE A 250 -16.69 -9.23 4.75
N LYS A 251 -16.45 -9.96 3.68
CA LYS A 251 -15.91 -11.33 3.68
C LYS A 251 -14.41 -11.35 3.62
N ALA A 252 -13.82 -10.38 2.93
CA ALA A 252 -12.39 -10.15 2.83
C ALA A 252 -12.15 -8.69 2.43
N LEU A 253 -11.06 -8.12 2.92
CA LEU A 253 -10.56 -6.82 2.53
C LEU A 253 -9.08 -6.98 2.14
N MET A 254 -8.69 -6.45 0.99
CA MET A 254 -7.31 -6.47 0.51
C MET A 254 -6.85 -5.04 0.24
N VAL A 255 -5.74 -4.65 0.84
CA VAL A 255 -5.04 -3.40 0.53
C VAL A 255 -4.06 -3.66 -0.61
N MET A 256 -3.95 -2.72 -1.53
CA MET A 256 -2.95 -2.69 -2.60
C MET A 256 -2.06 -1.51 -2.35
N ASP A 257 -0.82 -1.73 -1.96
CA ASP A 257 0.15 -0.66 -1.76
C ASP A 257 1.52 -1.01 -2.32
N MET A 258 2.18 -0.02 -2.94
CA MET A 258 3.53 -0.13 -3.51
C MET A 258 3.76 -1.37 -4.41
N ILE A 259 2.77 -1.71 -5.24
CA ILE A 259 2.71 -2.97 -6.00
C ILE A 259 3.34 -2.91 -7.39
N GLY A 260 4.04 -1.84 -7.71
CA GLY A 260 4.55 -1.59 -9.07
C GLY A 260 6.06 -1.78 -9.24
N ASP A 261 6.83 -2.03 -8.18
CA ASP A 261 8.28 -2.17 -8.27
C ASP A 261 8.69 -3.17 -9.35
N ALA A 262 9.70 -2.81 -10.15
CA ALA A 262 10.24 -3.68 -11.20
C ALA A 262 10.86 -4.97 -10.64
N ASP A 263 11.28 -4.95 -9.39
CA ASP A 263 11.82 -6.10 -8.63
C ASP A 263 10.83 -6.53 -7.54
N LEU A 264 9.58 -6.75 -7.93
CA LEU A 264 8.45 -7.02 -7.06
C LEU A 264 8.68 -8.17 -6.09
N ASP A 265 8.50 -7.92 -4.79
CA ASP A 265 8.63 -8.88 -3.71
C ASP A 265 7.59 -8.66 -2.59
N ILE A 266 6.39 -9.22 -2.77
CA ILE A 266 5.27 -9.05 -1.82
C ILE A 266 5.60 -9.74 -0.51
N LEU A 267 5.55 -8.96 0.58
CA LEU A 267 5.85 -9.42 1.94
C LEU A 267 4.64 -10.09 2.61
N ARG A 268 4.94 -10.95 3.59
CA ARG A 268 3.92 -11.58 4.41
C ARG A 268 3.69 -10.74 5.66
N ASP A 269 2.66 -9.90 5.64
CA ASP A 269 2.31 -9.05 6.77
C ASP A 269 1.74 -9.87 7.94
N THR A 270 2.28 -9.66 9.14
CA THR A 270 1.87 -10.38 10.37
C THR A 270 0.57 -9.86 10.98
N ASN A 271 0.11 -8.67 10.61
CA ASN A 271 -1.17 -8.10 11.04
C ASN A 271 -2.34 -8.58 10.17
N SER A 272 -2.05 -9.08 8.99
CA SER A 272 -3.04 -9.61 8.07
C SER A 272 -3.68 -10.91 8.57
N ALA A 273 -4.93 -11.17 8.15
CA ALA A 273 -5.61 -12.43 8.43
C ALA A 273 -4.87 -13.61 7.77
N PRO A 274 -4.32 -14.58 8.53
CA PRO A 274 -3.44 -15.62 7.96
C PRO A 274 -4.10 -16.43 6.84
N TRP A 275 -5.37 -16.79 7.01
CA TRP A 275 -6.09 -17.58 6.00
C TRP A 275 -6.30 -16.82 4.69
N LEU A 276 -6.39 -15.47 4.73
CA LEU A 276 -6.57 -14.64 3.55
C LEU A 276 -5.23 -14.49 2.82
N LEU A 277 -4.13 -14.30 3.56
CA LEU A 277 -2.78 -14.35 2.99
C LEU A 277 -2.52 -15.72 2.33
N ASP A 278 -2.84 -16.84 3.02
CA ASP A 278 -2.67 -18.17 2.44
C ASP A 278 -3.47 -18.33 1.14
N LEU A 279 -4.65 -17.72 1.05
CA LEU A 279 -5.46 -17.75 -0.17
C LEU A 279 -4.84 -16.92 -1.30
N ILE A 280 -4.31 -15.73 -0.99
CA ILE A 280 -3.61 -14.85 -1.94
C ILE A 280 -2.36 -15.57 -2.48
N TYR A 281 -1.56 -16.18 -1.61
CA TYR A 281 -0.37 -16.92 -2.00
C TYR A 281 -0.72 -18.16 -2.85
N ALA A 282 -1.80 -18.87 -2.51
CA ALA A 282 -2.30 -19.97 -3.34
C ALA A 282 -2.79 -19.48 -4.71
N ALA A 283 -3.43 -18.31 -4.80
CA ALA A 283 -3.81 -17.70 -6.07
C ALA A 283 -2.57 -17.37 -6.92
N ALA A 284 -1.52 -16.80 -6.31
CA ALA A 284 -0.24 -16.53 -6.97
C ALA A 284 0.42 -17.83 -7.49
N GLU A 285 0.41 -18.90 -6.70
CA GLU A 285 0.95 -20.21 -7.10
C GLU A 285 0.18 -20.79 -8.29
N ARG A 286 -1.15 -20.71 -8.32
CA ARG A 286 -1.98 -21.16 -9.46
C ARG A 286 -1.63 -20.45 -10.76
N LEU A 287 -1.21 -19.18 -10.67
CA LEU A 287 -0.81 -18.34 -11.80
C LEU A 287 0.69 -18.49 -12.17
N GLY A 288 1.47 -19.21 -11.35
CA GLY A 288 2.92 -19.34 -11.53
C GLY A 288 3.73 -18.14 -11.06
N TYR A 289 3.15 -17.31 -10.19
CA TYR A 289 3.74 -16.06 -9.66
C TYR A 289 4.32 -16.20 -8.24
N GLN A 290 4.38 -17.42 -7.69
CA GLN A 290 4.81 -17.67 -6.31
C GLN A 290 6.19 -17.11 -5.96
N SER A 291 7.06 -16.90 -6.94
CA SER A 291 8.39 -16.32 -6.71
C SER A 291 8.39 -14.86 -6.32
N HIS A 292 7.27 -14.17 -6.49
CA HIS A 292 7.06 -12.77 -6.14
C HIS A 292 6.28 -12.59 -4.83
N PHE A 293 5.96 -13.68 -4.15
CA PHE A 293 5.24 -13.68 -2.87
C PHE A 293 6.14 -14.29 -1.81
N ASN A 294 6.84 -13.43 -1.09
CA ASN A 294 7.90 -13.80 -0.18
C ASN A 294 7.34 -14.44 1.11
N ALA A 295 8.11 -15.37 1.67
CA ALA A 295 7.80 -15.96 2.98
C ALA A 295 8.30 -15.12 4.16
N TYR A 296 9.03 -14.02 3.92
CA TYR A 296 9.48 -13.15 4.99
C TYR A 296 8.31 -12.42 5.63
N GLU A 297 8.25 -12.51 6.96
CA GLU A 297 7.22 -11.87 7.75
C GLU A 297 7.66 -10.46 8.13
N ALA A 298 6.74 -9.51 7.99
CA ALA A 298 6.92 -8.12 8.41
C ALA A 298 5.72 -7.65 9.24
N ASP A 299 5.95 -6.79 10.22
CA ASP A 299 4.89 -6.10 10.97
C ASP A 299 4.60 -4.78 10.25
N ILE A 300 3.56 -4.76 9.42
CA ILE A 300 3.23 -3.63 8.57
C ILE A 300 2.01 -2.90 9.15
N GLN A 301 2.09 -1.58 9.20
CA GLN A 301 1.01 -0.71 9.66
C GLN A 301 0.50 0.07 8.45
N ASP A 302 -0.68 -0.27 7.93
CA ASP A 302 -1.25 0.30 6.73
C ASP A 302 -2.79 0.34 6.82
N ASP A 303 -3.45 0.72 5.77
CA ASP A 303 -4.90 0.93 5.61
C ASP A 303 -5.78 -0.29 6.02
N HIS A 304 -5.21 -1.49 6.13
CA HIS A 304 -5.90 -2.66 6.66
C HIS A 304 -6.11 -2.61 8.19
N ILE A 305 -5.23 -1.92 8.93
CA ILE A 305 -5.20 -1.93 10.40
C ILE A 305 -6.49 -1.45 11.06
N PRO A 306 -7.16 -0.36 10.61
CA PRO A 306 -8.43 0.05 11.20
C PRO A 306 -9.54 -1.00 11.11
N PHE A 307 -9.49 -1.85 10.08
CA PHE A 307 -10.44 -2.93 9.84
C PHE A 307 -10.10 -4.20 10.61
N VAL A 308 -8.82 -4.58 10.66
CA VAL A 308 -8.32 -5.70 11.48
C VAL A 308 -8.70 -5.51 12.94
N LYS A 309 -8.49 -4.31 13.50
CA LYS A 309 -8.87 -3.96 14.88
C LYS A 309 -10.36 -4.10 15.15
N ARG A 310 -11.21 -4.15 14.12
CA ARG A 310 -12.67 -4.34 14.19
C ARG A 310 -13.10 -5.75 13.77
N GLY A 311 -12.16 -6.67 13.62
CA GLY A 311 -12.43 -8.08 13.31
C GLY A 311 -12.80 -8.36 11.86
N VAL A 312 -12.53 -7.44 10.93
CA VAL A 312 -12.68 -7.68 9.50
C VAL A 312 -11.49 -8.49 9.00
N PRO A 313 -11.70 -9.62 8.30
CA PRO A 313 -10.60 -10.35 7.67
C PRO A 313 -9.95 -9.47 6.60
N SER A 314 -8.77 -8.95 6.89
CA SER A 314 -8.04 -8.04 6.01
C SER A 314 -6.64 -8.55 5.74
N ALA A 315 -6.11 -8.26 4.56
CA ALA A 315 -4.74 -8.55 4.18
C ALA A 315 -4.13 -7.35 3.45
N ASP A 316 -2.87 -7.13 3.71
CA ASP A 316 -2.05 -6.17 3.01
C ASP A 316 -1.24 -6.87 1.91
N VAL A 317 -1.31 -6.35 0.69
CA VAL A 317 -0.55 -6.79 -0.47
C VAL A 317 0.40 -5.66 -0.83
N ILE A 318 1.59 -5.73 -0.25
CA ILE A 318 2.57 -4.66 -0.29
C ILE A 318 3.97 -5.18 -0.58
N ASP A 319 4.71 -4.41 -1.39
CA ASP A 319 6.16 -4.53 -1.53
C ASP A 319 6.82 -3.34 -0.82
N LEU A 320 7.27 -3.57 0.42
CA LEU A 320 7.91 -2.54 1.24
C LEU A 320 9.45 -2.54 1.11
N ASP A 321 10.05 -3.41 0.30
CA ASP A 321 11.50 -3.40 -0.01
C ASP A 321 11.78 -2.71 -1.36
N TYR A 322 11.25 -1.51 -1.52
CA TYR A 322 11.27 -0.73 -2.74
C TYR A 322 12.67 -0.17 -3.06
N GLY A 323 13.38 -0.89 -3.94
CA GLY A 323 14.79 -0.70 -4.22
C GLY A 323 15.69 -1.18 -3.08
N TYR A 324 17.00 -1.25 -3.31
CA TYR A 324 17.95 -1.80 -2.34
C TYR A 324 17.87 -1.11 -0.98
N HIS A 325 17.46 -1.83 0.07
CA HIS A 325 17.17 -1.31 1.42
C HIS A 325 16.12 -0.20 1.43
N ASN A 326 15.08 -0.31 0.63
CA ASN A 326 13.95 0.61 0.59
C ASN A 326 14.33 2.06 0.24
N VAL A 327 15.35 2.26 -0.61
CA VAL A 327 15.92 3.59 -0.90
C VAL A 327 15.00 4.49 -1.73
N PHE A 328 13.97 3.96 -2.38
CA PHE A 328 13.05 4.75 -3.20
C PHE A 328 11.81 5.19 -2.44
N HIS A 329 11.38 4.42 -1.41
CA HIS A 329 10.24 4.73 -0.59
C HIS A 329 10.42 6.09 0.11
N HIS A 330 9.39 6.92 0.07
CA HIS A 330 9.38 8.28 0.62
C HIS A 330 10.55 9.15 0.18
N THR A 331 10.97 9.02 -1.08
CA THR A 331 11.98 9.88 -1.70
C THR A 331 11.55 10.35 -3.08
N PRO A 332 12.07 11.49 -3.59
CA PRO A 332 11.81 11.94 -4.96
C PRO A 332 12.28 10.96 -6.05
N GLN A 333 12.88 9.82 -5.67
CA GLN A 333 13.27 8.75 -6.59
C GLN A 333 12.12 7.76 -6.86
N ASP A 334 11.00 7.86 -6.14
CA ASP A 334 9.78 7.08 -6.46
C ASP A 334 9.15 7.60 -7.75
N THR A 335 9.62 7.06 -8.86
CA THR A 335 9.31 7.51 -10.22
C THR A 335 9.04 6.33 -11.15
N MET A 336 8.36 6.59 -12.28
CA MET A 336 7.90 5.59 -13.25
C MET A 336 9.00 4.65 -13.79
N ASP A 337 10.26 5.07 -13.79
CA ASP A 337 11.40 4.26 -14.25
C ASP A 337 11.80 3.14 -13.29
N LYS A 338 11.25 3.14 -12.07
CA LYS A 338 11.41 2.06 -11.07
C LYS A 338 10.35 0.99 -11.21
N LEU A 339 9.28 1.25 -11.96
CA LEU A 339 8.09 0.41 -12.02
C LEU A 339 8.07 -0.48 -13.26
N SER A 340 7.33 -1.58 -13.15
CA SER A 340 7.14 -2.55 -14.23
C SER A 340 5.65 -2.84 -14.48
N PRO A 341 5.19 -2.84 -15.74
CA PRO A 341 3.84 -3.34 -16.04
C PRO A 341 3.68 -4.82 -15.66
N LYS A 342 4.78 -5.59 -15.60
CA LYS A 342 4.73 -7.00 -15.20
C LYS A 342 4.38 -7.17 -13.72
N SER A 343 4.83 -6.28 -12.87
CA SER A 343 4.50 -6.29 -11.44
C SER A 343 3.01 -6.01 -11.21
N LEU A 344 2.47 -5.02 -11.93
CA LEU A 344 1.02 -4.77 -11.91
C LEU A 344 0.22 -5.96 -12.45
N GLU A 345 0.71 -6.67 -13.48
CA GLU A 345 0.10 -7.91 -13.98
C GLU A 345 0.06 -8.98 -12.90
N ILE A 346 1.19 -9.23 -12.25
CA ILE A 346 1.33 -10.26 -11.21
C ILE A 346 0.34 -10.01 -10.07
N VAL A 347 0.34 -8.80 -9.51
CA VAL A 347 -0.57 -8.47 -8.40
C VAL A 347 -2.02 -8.40 -8.88
N GLY A 348 -2.25 -7.84 -10.06
CA GLY A 348 -3.57 -7.69 -10.64
C GLY A 348 -4.27 -9.03 -10.89
N ASP A 349 -3.58 -9.94 -11.55
CA ASP A 349 -4.08 -11.29 -11.84
C ASP A 349 -4.28 -12.08 -10.54
N THR A 350 -3.32 -12.00 -9.61
CA THR A 350 -3.42 -12.68 -8.30
C THR A 350 -4.63 -12.20 -7.50
N THR A 351 -4.92 -10.91 -7.50
CA THR A 351 -6.08 -10.35 -6.81
C THR A 351 -7.40 -10.83 -7.45
N LEU A 352 -7.50 -10.83 -8.78
CA LEU A 352 -8.69 -11.34 -9.47
C LEU A 352 -8.89 -12.84 -9.22
N GLU A 353 -7.82 -13.63 -9.21
CA GLU A 353 -7.89 -15.05 -8.86
C GLU A 353 -8.29 -15.25 -7.40
N THR A 354 -7.80 -14.43 -6.48
CA THR A 354 -8.22 -14.45 -5.08
C THR A 354 -9.71 -14.17 -4.94
N ILE A 355 -10.25 -13.18 -5.67
CA ILE A 355 -11.70 -12.92 -5.72
C ILE A 355 -12.46 -14.16 -6.22
N HIS A 356 -11.97 -14.79 -7.30
CA HIS A 356 -12.57 -16.02 -7.85
C HIS A 356 -12.59 -17.14 -6.81
N LEU A 357 -11.48 -17.38 -6.11
CA LEU A 357 -11.40 -18.38 -5.04
C LEU A 357 -12.32 -18.05 -3.84
N LEU A 358 -12.45 -16.77 -3.49
CA LEU A 358 -13.42 -16.32 -2.46
C LEU A 358 -14.86 -16.57 -2.89
N ASP A 359 -15.16 -16.36 -4.16
CA ASP A 359 -16.51 -16.61 -4.70
C ASP A 359 -16.92 -18.08 -4.67
N GLN A 360 -15.98 -18.98 -4.54
CA GLN A 360 -16.26 -20.42 -4.42
C GLN A 360 -16.52 -20.88 -2.98
N ARG A 361 -16.26 -20.03 -2.00
CA ARG A 361 -16.52 -20.28 -0.57
C ARG A 361 -17.93 -19.82 -0.19
#